data_376ad1748e873084cb2ca4a4f1bdad18
#
_entry.id   376ad1748e873084cb2ca4a4f1bdad18
#
_cell.length_a   1.000
_cell.length_b   1.000
_cell.length_c   1.000
_cell.angle_alpha   90.00
_cell.angle_beta   90.00
_cell.angle_gamma   90.00
#
_symmetry.space_group_name_H-M   'P 1'
#
loop_
_entity.id
_entity.type
_entity.pdbx_description
1 polymer ?
#
loop_
_entity_poly.entity_id
_entity_poly.type
_entity_poly.pdbx_seq_one_letter_code
_entity_poly.pdbx_strand_id
1 'polypeptide(L)'
;MNKADFEKILNAPDCTERDKVFISDLMTSFERYGRLSERQEFWFKKIGDKYSDEAKADFASWTQEYKEKHLERAKVVSEYYKSTQYYTRLAEQILANEEYVPDRDYFMKFAYNKYAEKAWVAATSEPLFKRGDWAVIRATLSYNQITDRDGNGKHIKTTNWINKKILIVGEVEKGCQYKTLLAMRPDMADFGVFRIEERRLKGGKRKKK
;
A
#
# COMPACT_ATOMS: atom_id res chain seq x y z
N MET A 1 -24.77 -25.57 22.98
CA MET A 1 -24.78 -24.12 23.22
C MET A 1 -25.48 -23.83 24.51
N ASN A 2 -24.87 -23.08 25.39
CA ASN A 2 -25.44 -22.71 26.70
C ASN A 2 -25.11 -21.23 26.99
N LYS A 3 -25.67 -20.69 28.06
CA LYS A 3 -25.50 -19.29 28.45
C LYS A 3 -24.03 -18.89 28.64
N ALA A 4 -23.21 -19.78 29.19
CA ALA A 4 -21.78 -19.53 29.39
C ALA A 4 -21.02 -19.31 28.10
N ASP A 5 -21.46 -19.91 26.97
CA ASP A 5 -20.84 -19.71 25.66
C ASP A 5 -21.02 -18.26 25.18
N PHE A 6 -22.16 -17.61 25.46
CA PHE A 6 -22.37 -16.19 25.14
C PHE A 6 -21.55 -15.28 26.06
N GLU A 7 -21.55 -15.57 27.38
CA GLU A 7 -20.81 -14.80 28.36
C GLU A 7 -19.29 -14.82 28.08
N LYS A 8 -18.76 -15.95 27.60
CA LYS A 8 -17.36 -16.07 27.21
C LYS A 8 -16.98 -15.05 26.10
N ILE A 9 -17.86 -14.87 25.11
CA ILE A 9 -17.64 -13.91 24.03
C ILE A 9 -17.82 -12.48 24.52
N LEU A 10 -18.88 -12.20 25.28
CA LEU A 10 -19.18 -10.86 25.79
C LEU A 10 -18.12 -10.32 26.74
N ASN A 11 -17.48 -11.20 27.51
CA ASN A 11 -16.43 -10.87 28.46
C ASN A 11 -15.02 -10.85 27.81
N ALA A 12 -14.89 -11.17 26.51
CA ALA A 12 -13.60 -11.08 25.84
C ALA A 12 -13.14 -9.61 25.82
N PRO A 13 -11.90 -9.29 26.29
CA PRO A 13 -11.44 -7.91 26.47
C PRO A 13 -11.33 -7.14 25.15
N ASP A 14 -11.19 -7.85 24.05
CA ASP A 14 -11.07 -7.35 22.67
C ASP A 14 -12.42 -7.37 21.92
N CYS A 15 -13.53 -7.78 22.57
CA CYS A 15 -14.84 -7.82 21.95
C CYS A 15 -15.32 -6.42 21.59
N THR A 16 -15.58 -6.19 20.29
CA THR A 16 -16.04 -4.89 19.80
C THR A 16 -17.47 -4.60 20.28
N GLU A 17 -17.81 -3.33 20.49
CA GLU A 17 -19.17 -2.93 20.91
C GLU A 17 -20.25 -3.44 19.93
N ARG A 18 -19.96 -3.48 18.64
CA ARG A 18 -20.87 -4.04 17.63
C ARG A 18 -21.12 -5.53 17.85
N ASP A 19 -20.06 -6.29 18.11
CA ASP A 19 -20.17 -7.74 18.34
C ASP A 19 -20.85 -8.01 19.69
N LYS A 20 -20.60 -7.21 20.74
CA LYS A 20 -21.30 -7.31 22.01
C LYS A 20 -22.80 -7.12 21.87
N VAL A 21 -23.24 -6.06 21.19
CA VAL A 21 -24.68 -5.82 20.95
C VAL A 21 -25.28 -7.02 20.21
N PHE A 22 -24.66 -7.48 19.14
CA PHE A 22 -25.18 -8.60 18.36
C PHE A 22 -25.25 -9.90 19.17
N ILE A 23 -24.24 -10.23 19.97
CA ILE A 23 -24.21 -11.43 20.82
C ILE A 23 -25.23 -11.31 21.93
N SER A 24 -25.47 -10.12 22.53
CA SER A 24 -26.52 -9.88 23.49
C SER A 24 -27.92 -10.11 22.90
N ASP A 25 -28.16 -9.68 21.66
CA ASP A 25 -29.43 -9.92 20.96
C ASP A 25 -29.64 -11.41 20.70
N LEU A 26 -28.58 -12.13 20.31
CA LEU A 26 -28.66 -13.58 20.15
C LEU A 26 -28.91 -14.31 21.48
N MET A 27 -28.30 -13.86 22.58
CA MET A 27 -28.49 -14.41 23.90
C MET A 27 -29.94 -14.21 24.36
N THR A 28 -30.52 -13.02 24.17
CA THR A 28 -31.93 -12.72 24.46
C THR A 28 -32.84 -13.62 23.63
N SER A 29 -32.55 -13.85 22.37
CA SER A 29 -33.31 -14.77 21.52
C SER A 29 -33.21 -16.20 22.00
N PHE A 30 -32.01 -16.64 22.41
CA PHE A 30 -31.82 -17.97 22.99
C PHE A 30 -32.52 -18.17 24.30
N GLU A 31 -32.51 -17.18 25.22
CA GLU A 31 -33.25 -17.22 26.48
C GLU A 31 -34.77 -17.30 26.26
N ARG A 32 -35.30 -16.62 25.24
CA ARG A 32 -36.72 -16.60 24.92
C ARG A 32 -37.23 -17.88 24.26
N TYR A 33 -36.43 -18.47 23.36
CA TYR A 33 -36.90 -19.57 22.52
C TYR A 33 -36.22 -20.91 22.82
N GLY A 34 -35.21 -20.94 23.69
CA GLY A 34 -34.41 -22.13 24.02
C GLY A 34 -33.48 -22.60 22.91
N ARG A 35 -33.51 -21.92 21.78
CA ARG A 35 -32.67 -22.26 20.59
C ARG A 35 -32.43 -21.02 19.73
N LEU A 36 -31.40 -21.07 18.93
CA LEU A 36 -31.18 -20.15 17.81
C LEU A 36 -31.65 -20.76 16.50
N SER A 37 -31.94 -19.93 15.50
CA SER A 37 -32.09 -20.38 14.11
C SER A 37 -30.73 -20.76 13.52
N GLU A 38 -30.72 -21.58 12.47
CA GLU A 38 -29.47 -21.98 11.77
C GLU A 38 -28.60 -20.78 11.38
N ARG A 39 -29.23 -19.70 10.89
CA ARG A 39 -28.53 -18.46 10.53
C ARG A 39 -27.94 -17.76 11.75
N GLN A 40 -28.64 -17.75 12.88
CA GLN A 40 -28.13 -17.17 14.12
C GLN A 40 -26.99 -18.02 14.69
N GLU A 41 -27.09 -19.35 14.66
CA GLU A 41 -26.03 -20.26 15.08
C GLU A 41 -24.77 -20.09 14.23
N PHE A 42 -24.91 -19.95 12.91
CA PHE A 42 -23.80 -19.66 12.01
C PHE A 42 -23.05 -18.38 12.42
N TRP A 43 -23.79 -17.30 12.68
CA TRP A 43 -23.16 -16.03 13.07
C TRP A 43 -22.58 -16.08 14.48
N PHE A 44 -23.25 -16.75 15.41
CA PHE A 44 -22.75 -16.96 16.76
C PHE A 44 -21.40 -17.70 16.73
N LYS A 45 -21.34 -18.80 15.98
CA LYS A 45 -20.11 -19.57 15.81
C LYS A 45 -19.01 -18.72 15.17
N LYS A 46 -19.32 -18.02 14.08
CA LYS A 46 -18.35 -17.17 13.38
C LYS A 46 -17.76 -16.07 14.26
N ILE A 47 -18.59 -15.47 15.11
CA ILE A 47 -18.11 -14.46 16.07
C ILE A 47 -17.33 -15.13 17.21
N GLY A 48 -17.81 -16.27 17.72
CA GLY A 48 -17.10 -17.05 18.73
C GLY A 48 -15.70 -17.48 18.30
N ASP A 49 -15.58 -17.96 17.08
CA ASP A 49 -14.29 -18.34 16.49
C ASP A 49 -13.31 -17.15 16.45
N LYS A 50 -13.79 -15.93 16.17
CA LYS A 50 -12.99 -14.70 16.16
C LYS A 50 -12.38 -14.37 17.54
N TYR A 51 -13.06 -14.72 18.62
CA TYR A 51 -12.64 -14.43 19.99
C TYR A 51 -12.08 -15.68 20.71
N SER A 52 -11.83 -16.76 19.97
CA SER A 52 -11.23 -17.99 20.51
C SER A 52 -9.76 -17.78 20.89
N ASP A 53 -9.24 -18.65 21.74
CA ASP A 53 -7.85 -18.60 22.14
C ASP A 53 -6.92 -18.93 20.95
N GLU A 54 -7.37 -19.80 20.04
CA GLU A 54 -6.70 -20.09 18.79
C GLU A 54 -6.58 -18.85 17.90
N ALA A 55 -7.68 -18.10 17.72
CA ALA A 55 -7.65 -16.87 16.89
C ALA A 55 -6.72 -15.81 17.49
N LYS A 56 -6.65 -15.71 18.83
CA LYS A 56 -5.72 -14.81 19.52
C LYS A 56 -4.27 -15.24 19.32
N ALA A 57 -3.99 -16.54 19.41
CA ALA A 57 -2.66 -17.07 19.17
C ALA A 57 -2.22 -16.85 17.70
N ASP A 58 -3.15 -17.08 16.75
CA ASP A 58 -2.91 -16.82 15.32
C ASP A 58 -2.66 -15.33 15.05
N PHE A 59 -3.43 -14.44 15.67
CA PHE A 59 -3.22 -13.01 15.54
C PHE A 59 -1.91 -12.55 16.18
N ALA A 60 -1.52 -13.10 17.31
CA ALA A 60 -0.22 -12.82 17.95
C ALA A 60 0.94 -13.28 17.06
N SER A 61 0.85 -14.49 16.50
CA SER A 61 1.81 -15.01 15.53
C SER A 61 1.89 -14.14 14.26
N TRP A 62 0.72 -13.76 13.72
CA TRP A 62 0.66 -12.84 12.60
C TRP A 62 1.27 -11.48 12.92
N THR A 63 1.03 -10.93 14.10
CA THR A 63 1.59 -9.66 14.54
C THR A 63 3.11 -9.69 14.53
N GLN A 64 3.69 -10.77 15.01
CA GLN A 64 5.13 -10.95 14.99
C GLN A 64 5.65 -11.08 13.55
N GLU A 65 5.04 -11.93 12.74
CA GLU A 65 5.40 -12.11 11.32
C GLU A 65 5.30 -10.79 10.54
N TYR A 66 4.23 -10.01 10.78
CA TYR A 66 4.02 -8.72 10.14
C TYR A 66 5.14 -7.73 10.48
N LYS A 67 5.49 -7.59 11.77
CA LYS A 67 6.54 -6.67 12.22
C LYS A 67 7.91 -7.07 11.69
N GLU A 68 8.22 -8.35 11.64
CA GLU A 68 9.53 -8.85 11.20
C GLU A 68 9.71 -8.84 9.67
N LYS A 69 8.70 -9.22 8.92
CA LYS A 69 8.84 -9.49 7.47
C LYS A 69 8.13 -8.51 6.58
N HIS A 70 7.06 -7.86 7.05
CA HIS A 70 6.13 -7.15 6.20
C HIS A 70 6.07 -5.64 6.45
N LEU A 71 6.55 -5.16 7.59
CA LEU A 71 6.41 -3.75 8.00
C LEU A 71 7.04 -2.78 7.00
N GLU A 72 8.25 -3.07 6.51
CA GLU A 72 8.92 -2.22 5.53
C GLU A 72 8.12 -2.16 4.21
N ARG A 73 7.68 -3.33 3.74
CA ARG A 73 6.84 -3.42 2.54
C ARG A 73 5.51 -2.70 2.74
N ALA A 74 4.90 -2.84 3.90
CA ALA A 74 3.66 -2.15 4.24
C ALA A 74 3.81 -0.64 4.14
N LYS A 75 4.88 -0.07 4.71
CA LYS A 75 5.17 1.37 4.65
C LYS A 75 5.36 1.85 3.21
N VAL A 76 6.20 1.17 2.43
CA VAL A 76 6.47 1.53 1.02
C VAL A 76 5.21 1.48 0.16
N VAL A 77 4.42 0.41 0.29
CA VAL A 77 3.19 0.24 -0.48
C VAL A 77 2.11 1.22 -0.04
N SER A 78 2.07 1.58 1.24
CA SER A 78 1.14 2.60 1.76
C SER A 78 1.43 3.98 1.18
N GLU A 79 2.69 4.38 1.05
CA GLU A 79 3.05 5.64 0.38
C GLU A 79 2.55 5.68 -1.07
N TYR A 80 2.62 4.56 -1.79
CA TYR A 80 2.05 4.46 -3.12
C TYR A 80 0.53 4.60 -3.11
N TYR A 81 -0.19 3.86 -2.24
CA TYR A 81 -1.64 3.89 -2.21
C TYR A 81 -2.22 5.20 -1.68
N LYS A 82 -1.49 5.96 -0.88
CA LYS A 82 -1.87 7.31 -0.45
C LYS A 82 -2.16 8.25 -1.63
N SER A 83 -1.46 8.06 -2.75
CA SER A 83 -1.65 8.84 -3.99
C SER A 83 -2.70 8.26 -4.94
N THR A 84 -3.37 7.17 -4.57
CA THR A 84 -4.37 6.49 -5.40
C THR A 84 -5.75 6.55 -4.76
N GLN A 85 -6.77 6.09 -5.51
CA GLN A 85 -8.14 5.94 -4.97
C GLN A 85 -8.39 4.58 -4.32
N TYR A 86 -7.40 3.66 -4.37
CA TYR A 86 -7.52 2.31 -3.85
C TYR A 86 -6.79 2.17 -2.52
N TYR A 87 -7.38 1.44 -1.59
CA TYR A 87 -6.80 1.12 -0.28
C TYR A 87 -6.35 2.33 0.56
N THR A 88 -6.82 3.54 0.25
CA THR A 88 -6.38 4.80 0.90
C THR A 88 -6.52 4.73 2.41
N ARG A 89 -7.67 4.25 2.90
CA ARG A 89 -7.92 4.14 4.35
C ARG A 89 -6.93 3.22 5.06
N LEU A 90 -6.61 2.05 4.46
CA LEU A 90 -5.65 1.12 5.04
C LEU A 90 -4.24 1.72 5.02
N ALA A 91 -3.87 2.35 3.90
CA ALA A 91 -2.58 3.01 3.76
C ALA A 91 -2.40 4.13 4.80
N GLU A 92 -3.42 4.95 5.02
CA GLU A 92 -3.42 5.98 6.06
C GLU A 92 -3.29 5.40 7.47
N GLN A 93 -4.00 4.31 7.78
CA GLN A 93 -3.89 3.64 9.08
C GLN A 93 -2.48 3.10 9.35
N ILE A 94 -1.87 2.44 8.35
CA ILE A 94 -0.51 1.90 8.47
C ILE A 94 0.52 3.03 8.65
N LEU A 95 0.36 4.15 7.94
CA LEU A 95 1.30 5.29 8.03
C LEU A 95 1.11 6.14 9.30
N ALA A 96 -0.11 6.20 9.82
CA ALA A 96 -0.44 7.00 11.00
C ALA A 96 -0.08 6.29 12.32
N ASN A 97 -0.08 4.96 12.35
CA ASN A 97 0.13 4.18 13.57
C ASN A 97 1.07 3.00 13.30
N GLU A 98 2.30 3.07 13.79
CA GLU A 98 3.31 2.02 13.62
C GLU A 98 2.94 0.70 14.33
N GLU A 99 2.10 0.75 15.37
CA GLU A 99 1.63 -0.44 16.07
C GLU A 99 0.39 -1.08 15.42
N TYR A 100 -0.16 -0.43 14.39
CA TYR A 100 -1.32 -0.98 13.70
C TYR A 100 -0.95 -2.22 12.88
N VAL A 101 -1.61 -3.32 13.17
CA VAL A 101 -1.47 -4.59 12.44
C VAL A 101 -2.78 -4.86 11.71
N PRO A 102 -2.78 -4.86 10.37
CA PRO A 102 -3.97 -5.16 9.59
C PRO A 102 -4.32 -6.65 9.66
N ASP A 103 -5.56 -6.98 9.33
CA ASP A 103 -5.97 -8.36 9.08
C ASP A 103 -5.07 -9.00 7.98
N ARG A 104 -4.69 -10.27 8.21
CA ARG A 104 -3.71 -10.96 7.36
C ARG A 104 -4.16 -11.05 5.90
N ASP A 105 -5.36 -11.51 5.66
CA ASP A 105 -5.87 -11.74 4.30
C ASP A 105 -6.06 -10.42 3.56
N TYR A 106 -6.50 -9.39 4.27
CA TYR A 106 -6.67 -8.07 3.71
C TYR A 106 -5.32 -7.42 3.38
N PHE A 107 -4.34 -7.59 4.27
CA PHE A 107 -2.97 -7.13 4.04
C PHE A 107 -2.32 -7.84 2.84
N MET A 108 -2.47 -9.15 2.70
CA MET A 108 -1.90 -9.89 1.57
C MET A 108 -2.46 -9.39 0.24
N LYS A 109 -3.77 -9.10 0.17
CA LYS A 109 -4.39 -8.49 -1.01
C LYS A 109 -3.89 -7.06 -1.28
N PHE A 110 -3.64 -6.31 -0.23
CA PHE A 110 -3.11 -4.96 -0.31
C PHE A 110 -1.65 -4.94 -0.77
N ALA A 111 -0.77 -5.71 -0.13
CA ALA A 111 0.68 -5.59 -0.27
C ALA A 111 1.30 -6.44 -1.39
N TYR A 112 0.58 -7.48 -1.87
CA TYR A 112 1.13 -8.47 -2.79
C TYR A 112 0.39 -8.56 -4.13
N ASN A 113 -0.43 -7.57 -4.46
CA ASN A 113 -1.00 -7.50 -5.80
C ASN A 113 0.01 -6.90 -6.81
N LYS A 114 -0.31 -7.04 -8.10
CA LYS A 114 0.57 -6.60 -9.21
C LYS A 114 0.97 -5.12 -9.19
N TYR A 115 0.18 -4.26 -8.57
CA TYR A 115 0.46 -2.82 -8.49
C TYR A 115 1.37 -2.51 -7.31
N ALA A 116 1.09 -3.10 -6.16
CA ALA A 116 1.93 -3.04 -4.97
C ALA A 116 3.33 -3.61 -5.25
N GLU A 117 3.40 -4.73 -5.99
CA GLU A 117 4.68 -5.32 -6.39
C GLU A 117 5.53 -4.35 -7.22
N LYS A 118 4.93 -3.66 -8.17
CA LYS A 118 5.64 -2.65 -8.96
C LYS A 118 6.15 -1.50 -8.10
N ALA A 119 5.33 -1.02 -7.17
CA ALA A 119 5.72 0.05 -6.24
C ALA A 119 6.86 -0.41 -5.31
N TRP A 120 6.78 -1.64 -4.80
CA TRP A 120 7.83 -2.24 -3.99
C TRP A 120 9.15 -2.34 -4.74
N VAL A 121 9.14 -2.94 -5.95
CA VAL A 121 10.32 -3.05 -6.81
C VAL A 121 10.88 -1.67 -7.18
N ALA A 122 10.00 -0.70 -7.45
CA ALA A 122 10.43 0.67 -7.76
C ALA A 122 11.19 1.32 -6.60
N ALA A 123 10.76 1.05 -5.35
CA ALA A 123 11.37 1.64 -4.16
C ALA A 123 12.65 0.91 -3.72
N THR A 124 12.72 -0.41 -3.89
CA THR A 124 13.79 -1.25 -3.29
C THR A 124 14.90 -1.63 -4.26
N SER A 125 14.63 -1.70 -5.58
CA SER A 125 15.68 -2.03 -6.54
C SER A 125 16.63 -0.86 -6.77
N GLU A 126 17.90 -1.14 -7.06
CA GLU A 126 18.86 -0.09 -7.40
C GLU A 126 18.45 0.65 -8.68
N PRO A 127 18.62 1.98 -8.74
CA PRO A 127 18.37 2.75 -9.95
C PRO A 127 19.47 2.52 -10.97
N LEU A 128 19.08 2.46 -12.25
CA LEU A 128 20.03 2.39 -13.38
C LEU A 128 20.79 3.71 -13.58
N PHE A 129 20.20 4.82 -13.15
CA PHE A 129 20.78 6.16 -13.25
C PHE A 129 20.86 6.79 -11.87
N LYS A 130 22.03 7.34 -11.54
CA LYS A 130 22.31 8.05 -10.29
C LYS A 130 22.37 9.56 -10.53
N ARG A 131 22.30 10.33 -9.47
CA ARG A 131 22.47 11.78 -9.52
C ARG A 131 23.81 12.13 -10.21
N GLY A 132 23.75 13.01 -11.19
CA GLY A 132 24.88 13.39 -12.03
C GLY A 132 25.00 12.61 -13.35
N ASP A 133 24.23 11.54 -13.52
CA ASP A 133 24.25 10.78 -14.78
C ASP A 133 23.48 11.50 -15.88
N TRP A 134 23.98 11.34 -17.11
CA TRP A 134 23.27 11.76 -18.29
C TRP A 134 22.47 10.59 -18.89
N ALA A 135 21.22 10.85 -19.16
CA ALA A 135 20.32 9.92 -19.81
C ALA A 135 19.70 10.53 -21.07
N VAL A 136 19.13 9.69 -21.90
CA VAL A 136 18.40 10.10 -23.11
C VAL A 136 16.98 9.58 -23.02
N ILE A 137 16.01 10.43 -23.27
CA ILE A 137 14.59 10.08 -23.28
C ILE A 137 14.29 9.18 -24.48
N ARG A 138 13.64 8.04 -24.22
CA ARG A 138 13.26 7.07 -25.27
C ARG A 138 12.14 7.62 -26.17
N ALA A 139 12.03 7.09 -27.39
CA ALA A 139 10.95 7.41 -28.33
C ALA A 139 9.57 6.91 -27.89
N THR A 140 9.49 6.00 -26.92
CA THR A 140 8.25 5.41 -26.39
C THR A 140 7.56 6.26 -25.32
N LEU A 141 7.88 7.54 -25.24
CA LEU A 141 7.25 8.45 -24.29
C LEU A 141 5.83 8.76 -24.74
N SER A 142 4.85 8.47 -23.91
CA SER A 142 3.46 8.88 -24.11
C SER A 142 3.13 10.12 -23.26
N TYR A 143 1.99 10.73 -23.57
CA TYR A 143 1.47 11.89 -22.86
C TYR A 143 1.43 11.64 -21.33
N ASN A 144 1.73 12.62 -20.50
CA ASN A 144 1.72 12.58 -19.02
C ASN A 144 2.83 11.74 -18.35
N GLN A 145 3.90 11.38 -19.00
CA GLN A 145 5.00 10.61 -18.39
C GLN A 145 6.20 11.48 -17.96
N ILE A 146 6.11 12.77 -18.20
CA ILE A 146 6.97 13.78 -17.61
C ILE A 146 6.07 14.74 -16.86
N THR A 147 6.30 14.90 -15.58
CA THR A 147 5.54 15.84 -14.73
C THR A 147 6.51 16.83 -14.09
N ASP A 148 6.06 18.07 -13.88
CA ASP A 148 6.81 19.00 -13.06
C ASP A 148 7.00 18.46 -11.63
N ARG A 149 7.96 19.02 -10.91
CA ARG A 149 8.29 18.55 -9.55
C ARG A 149 7.10 18.65 -8.60
N ASP A 150 6.30 19.67 -8.75
CA ASP A 150 5.23 20.02 -7.83
C ASP A 150 3.88 19.36 -8.22
N GLY A 151 3.85 18.65 -9.34
CA GLY A 151 2.65 17.95 -9.82
C GLY A 151 1.55 18.89 -10.33
N ASN A 152 1.84 20.17 -10.51
CA ASN A 152 0.90 21.19 -10.95
C ASN A 152 0.52 21.11 -12.44
N GLY A 153 0.88 20.02 -13.10
CA GLY A 153 0.28 19.64 -14.37
C GLY A 153 0.60 20.55 -15.55
N LYS A 154 1.77 21.14 -15.63
CA LYS A 154 2.24 21.69 -16.90
C LYS A 154 2.32 20.57 -17.94
N HIS A 155 1.31 20.50 -18.78
CA HIS A 155 1.27 19.52 -19.87
C HIS A 155 2.40 19.79 -20.87
N ILE A 156 3.36 18.86 -20.89
CA ILE A 156 4.50 18.93 -21.78
C ILE A 156 4.15 18.22 -23.07
N LYS A 157 4.32 18.90 -24.20
CA LYS A 157 4.29 18.22 -25.50
C LYS A 157 5.47 17.26 -25.59
N THR A 158 5.22 15.99 -25.41
CA THR A 158 6.25 14.93 -25.31
C THR A 158 7.11 14.80 -26.55
N THR A 159 6.62 15.21 -27.73
CA THR A 159 7.37 15.19 -28.98
C THR A 159 8.68 15.99 -28.92
N ASN A 160 8.71 17.10 -28.20
CA ASN A 160 9.90 17.93 -28.04
C ASN A 160 10.94 17.34 -27.06
N TRP A 161 10.61 16.23 -26.40
CA TRP A 161 11.46 15.62 -25.39
C TRP A 161 12.08 14.30 -25.82
N ILE A 162 11.56 13.69 -26.89
CA ILE A 162 12.08 12.43 -27.43
C ILE A 162 13.51 12.62 -27.91
N ASN A 163 14.38 11.67 -27.57
CA ASN A 163 15.82 11.66 -27.89
C ASN A 163 16.63 12.83 -27.30
N LYS A 164 16.04 13.64 -26.44
CA LYS A 164 16.77 14.71 -25.74
C LYS A 164 17.57 14.14 -24.58
N LYS A 165 18.71 14.77 -24.32
CA LYS A 165 19.56 14.48 -23.16
C LYS A 165 19.02 15.20 -21.94
N ILE A 166 19.06 14.53 -20.84
CA ILE A 166 18.68 15.03 -19.52
C ILE A 166 19.77 14.71 -18.51
N LEU A 167 19.88 15.52 -17.50
CA LEU A 167 20.73 15.30 -16.34
C LEU A 167 19.88 14.82 -15.18
N ILE A 168 20.25 13.73 -14.55
CA ILE A 168 19.61 13.25 -13.33
C ILE A 168 20.12 14.10 -12.16
N VAL A 169 19.21 14.76 -11.45
CA VAL A 169 19.56 15.74 -10.41
C VAL A 169 19.11 15.32 -9.01
N GLY A 170 18.30 14.28 -8.91
CA GLY A 170 17.79 13.79 -7.65
C GLY A 170 17.76 12.26 -7.55
N GLU A 171 17.38 11.80 -6.37
CA GLU A 171 17.18 10.39 -6.08
C GLU A 171 15.80 9.90 -6.54
N VAL A 172 15.57 8.60 -6.36
CA VAL A 172 14.28 7.97 -6.66
C VAL A 172 13.19 8.55 -5.76
N GLU A 173 12.10 8.98 -6.36
CA GLU A 173 10.91 9.42 -5.64
C GLU A 173 10.18 8.23 -5.00
N LYS A 174 9.80 8.38 -3.73
CA LYS A 174 8.99 7.39 -3.00
C LYS A 174 7.52 7.46 -3.41
N GLY A 175 6.78 6.39 -3.16
CA GLY A 175 5.34 6.37 -3.40
C GLY A 175 4.91 6.27 -4.87
N CYS A 176 5.82 5.99 -5.79
CA CYS A 176 5.53 5.87 -7.21
C CYS A 176 5.37 4.40 -7.62
N GLN A 177 4.42 4.11 -8.53
CA GLN A 177 4.24 2.76 -9.11
C GLN A 177 5.46 2.27 -9.90
N TYR A 178 6.20 3.19 -10.49
CA TYR A 178 7.42 2.91 -11.25
C TYR A 178 8.54 3.79 -10.71
N LYS A 179 9.77 3.28 -10.78
CA LYS A 179 10.94 4.04 -10.38
C LYS A 179 11.00 5.37 -11.13
N THR A 180 10.82 6.45 -10.40
CA THR A 180 10.72 7.81 -10.91
C THR A 180 11.90 8.63 -10.41
N LEU A 181 12.58 9.29 -11.31
CA LEU A 181 13.78 10.08 -11.05
C LEU A 181 13.48 11.56 -11.23
N LEU A 182 14.20 12.40 -10.47
CA LEU A 182 14.24 13.82 -10.71
C LEU A 182 15.31 14.14 -11.74
N ALA A 183 14.95 14.86 -12.78
CA ALA A 183 15.82 15.23 -13.87
C ALA A 183 15.62 16.70 -14.30
N MET A 184 16.62 17.23 -15.04
CA MET A 184 16.52 18.54 -15.66
C MET A 184 17.01 18.47 -17.12
N ARG A 185 16.54 19.40 -17.94
CA ARG A 185 17.05 19.63 -19.28
C ARG A 185 17.87 20.93 -19.30
N PRO A 186 19.17 20.86 -19.45
CA PRO A 186 20.01 22.06 -19.45
C PRO A 186 19.71 23.06 -20.58
N ASP A 187 19.16 22.57 -21.70
CA ASP A 187 18.70 23.40 -22.82
C ASP A 187 17.31 24.02 -22.61
N MET A 188 16.68 23.72 -21.48
CA MET A 188 15.37 24.26 -21.03
C MET A 188 15.41 24.59 -19.54
N ALA A 189 16.38 25.40 -19.13
CA ALA A 189 16.60 25.71 -17.72
C ALA A 189 15.35 26.34 -17.05
N ASP A 190 14.59 27.13 -17.78
CA ASP A 190 13.34 27.76 -17.30
C ASP A 190 12.24 26.75 -16.95
N PHE A 191 12.33 25.52 -17.46
CA PHE A 191 11.39 24.46 -17.11
C PHE A 191 11.66 23.89 -15.70
N GLY A 192 12.89 23.99 -15.21
CA GLY A 192 13.31 23.49 -13.91
C GLY A 192 13.45 21.98 -13.85
N VAL A 193 13.25 21.45 -12.65
CA VAL A 193 13.34 20.00 -12.35
C VAL A 193 11.99 19.34 -12.63
N PHE A 194 12.04 18.15 -13.22
CA PHE A 194 10.85 17.37 -13.54
C PHE A 194 11.02 15.90 -13.13
N ARG A 195 9.90 15.19 -13.04
CA ARG A 195 9.83 13.74 -12.76
C ARG A 195 9.75 12.95 -14.03
N ILE A 196 10.51 11.87 -14.12
CA ILE A 196 10.46 10.93 -15.24
C ILE A 196 10.67 9.49 -14.77
N GLU A 197 9.86 8.57 -15.28
CA GLU A 197 10.03 7.15 -15.00
C GLU A 197 11.32 6.62 -15.63
N GLU A 198 12.14 5.93 -14.85
CA GLU A 198 13.44 5.38 -15.29
C GLU A 198 13.31 4.50 -16.55
N ARG A 199 12.24 3.71 -16.65
CA ARG A 199 11.97 2.88 -17.84
C ARG A 199 11.85 3.66 -19.15
N ARG A 200 11.67 4.98 -19.09
CA ARG A 200 11.61 5.89 -20.24
C ARG A 200 12.97 6.44 -20.65
N LEU A 201 14.01 6.01 -19.95
CA LEU A 201 15.38 6.45 -20.17
C LEU A 201 16.21 5.35 -20.83
N LYS A 202 17.20 5.77 -21.59
CA LYS A 202 18.30 4.93 -22.07
C LYS A 202 19.62 5.63 -21.76
N GLY A 203 20.67 4.84 -21.56
CA GLY A 203 22.00 5.38 -21.31
C GLY A 203 22.44 6.33 -22.41
N GLY A 204 22.89 7.51 -22.04
CA GLY A 204 23.63 8.36 -22.97
C GLY A 204 24.94 7.66 -23.30
N LYS A 205 25.29 7.47 -24.60
CA LYS A 205 26.60 6.97 -24.94
C LYS A 205 27.64 7.90 -24.30
N ARG A 206 28.42 7.39 -23.35
CA ARG A 206 29.62 8.07 -22.90
C ARG A 206 30.47 8.22 -24.15
N LYS A 207 30.77 9.47 -24.57
CA LYS A 207 31.86 9.68 -25.54
C LYS A 207 33.09 9.05 -24.91
N LYS A 208 33.62 7.98 -25.51
CA LYS A 208 34.97 7.52 -25.18
C LYS A 208 35.87 8.73 -25.41
N LYS A 209 36.53 9.21 -24.35
CA LYS A 209 37.64 10.12 -24.44
C LYS A 209 38.79 9.41 -25.08
#